data_c5912e83c9114c3eb86e0569f36c8370
#
_entry.id   c5912e83c9114c3eb86e0569f36c8370
#
_cell.length_a   1.000
_cell.length_b   1.000
_cell.length_c   1.000
_cell.angle_alpha   90.00
_cell.angle_beta   90.00
_cell.angle_gamma   90.00
#
_symmetry.space_group_name_H-M   'P 1'
#
loop_
_entity.id
_entity.type
_entity.pdbx_description
1 polymer ?
#
loop_
_entity_poly.entity_id
_entity_poly.type
_entity_poly.pdbx_seq_one_letter_code
_entity_poly.pdbx_strand_id
1 'polypeptide(L)'
;MILVINGTNRQDNKTSVVSKFVFDWLSKNSLSEVKYYSLEELPALFNLAEMYEAEKQHPQISKIQNNLFIPSDSWIIISPEYNGSFPGILKLTFDALSVRKLSETFHHKKVGLIGVSDGRAGNIRGMDHLTAMLNYLKMTVYHNKLPISSAKTMIDHSQLQTPTTKILEDYLTEFIHWLK
;
A
#
# COMPACT_ATOMS: atom_id res chain seq x y z
N MET A 1 14.40 3.22 4.05
CA MET A 1 13.66 3.46 2.80
C MET A 1 12.16 3.31 3.05
N ILE A 2 11.33 4.19 2.48
CA ILE A 2 9.86 4.13 2.54
C ILE A 2 9.33 3.59 1.21
N LEU A 3 8.45 2.59 1.23
CA LEU A 3 7.79 2.05 0.04
C LEU A 3 6.31 2.50 0.01
N VAL A 4 5.92 3.22 -1.03
CA VAL A 4 4.54 3.61 -1.31
C VAL A 4 3.91 2.58 -2.25
N ILE A 5 2.79 1.99 -1.86
CA ILE A 5 2.15 0.89 -2.60
C ILE A 5 0.75 1.31 -3.05
N ASN A 6 0.52 1.35 -4.37
CA ASN A 6 -0.83 1.39 -4.93
C ASN A 6 -1.44 -0.01 -4.87
N GLY A 7 -2.40 -0.22 -3.97
CA GLY A 7 -2.93 -1.52 -3.56
C GLY A 7 -3.97 -2.14 -4.51
N THR A 8 -4.01 -1.77 -5.79
CA THR A 8 -4.93 -2.34 -6.78
C THR A 8 -4.28 -2.49 -8.15
N ASN A 9 -4.71 -3.52 -8.88
CA ASN A 9 -4.30 -3.77 -10.28
C ASN A 9 -5.30 -3.22 -11.31
N ARG A 10 -6.38 -2.54 -10.85
CA ARG A 10 -7.37 -1.96 -11.76
C ARG A 10 -6.76 -0.78 -12.51
N GLN A 11 -6.92 -0.75 -13.83
CA GLN A 11 -6.50 0.37 -14.65
C GLN A 11 -7.34 1.63 -14.34
N ASP A 12 -6.80 2.79 -14.58
CA ASP A 12 -7.47 4.10 -14.39
C ASP A 12 -8.13 4.27 -13.01
N ASN A 13 -7.45 3.79 -11.98
CA ASN A 13 -7.98 3.81 -10.61
C ASN A 13 -7.66 5.14 -9.89
N LYS A 14 -8.58 5.60 -9.08
CA LYS A 14 -8.40 6.81 -8.25
C LYS A 14 -7.35 6.64 -7.15
N THR A 15 -7.11 5.40 -6.74
CA THR A 15 -6.09 5.06 -5.75
C THR A 15 -4.70 5.45 -6.24
N SER A 16 -4.45 5.35 -7.57
CA SER A 16 -3.17 5.75 -8.18
C SER A 16 -2.93 7.26 -8.07
N VAL A 17 -3.98 8.09 -8.13
CA VAL A 17 -3.86 9.55 -7.95
C VAL A 17 -3.40 9.87 -6.54
N VAL A 18 -4.02 9.23 -5.54
CA VAL A 18 -3.64 9.40 -4.12
C VAL A 18 -2.22 8.88 -3.88
N SER A 19 -1.90 7.69 -4.40
CA SER A 19 -0.58 7.08 -4.15
C SER A 19 0.56 7.83 -4.82
N LYS A 20 0.34 8.43 -5.99
CA LYS A 20 1.32 9.31 -6.65
C LYS A 20 1.52 10.59 -5.85
N PHE A 21 0.46 11.21 -5.36
CA PHE A 21 0.58 12.37 -4.48
C PHE A 21 1.39 12.04 -3.22
N VAL A 22 1.09 10.93 -2.56
CA VAL A 22 1.84 10.45 -1.39
C VAL A 22 3.32 10.25 -1.69
N PHE A 23 3.63 9.60 -2.82
CA PHE A 23 5.00 9.39 -3.27
C PHE A 23 5.73 10.73 -3.52
N ASP A 24 5.11 11.65 -4.27
CA ASP A 24 5.71 12.95 -4.62
C ASP A 24 5.94 13.81 -3.38
N TRP A 25 4.98 13.82 -2.45
CA TRP A 25 5.10 14.57 -1.21
C TRP A 25 6.21 14.02 -0.30
N LEU A 26 6.25 12.69 -0.10
CA LEU A 26 7.30 12.04 0.69
C LEU A 26 8.69 12.21 0.08
N SER A 27 8.80 12.14 -1.23
CA SER A 27 10.07 12.34 -1.94
C SER A 27 10.66 13.75 -1.72
N LYS A 28 9.80 14.73 -1.47
CA LYS A 28 10.21 16.12 -1.21
C LYS A 28 10.47 16.42 0.27
N ASN A 29 9.75 15.75 1.18
CA ASN A 29 9.70 16.12 2.59
C ASN A 29 10.33 15.08 3.54
N SER A 30 10.62 13.86 3.07
CA SER A 30 11.27 12.82 3.87
C SER A 30 12.80 12.85 3.66
N LEU A 31 13.56 12.55 4.72
CA LEU A 31 15.01 12.31 4.64
C LEU A 31 15.34 10.89 4.14
N SER A 32 14.36 9.99 4.16
CA SER A 32 14.51 8.62 3.67
C SER A 32 14.33 8.54 2.16
N GLU A 33 15.04 7.63 1.53
CA GLU A 33 14.74 7.25 0.14
C GLU A 33 13.28 6.76 0.05
N VAL A 34 12.56 7.20 -0.98
CA VAL A 34 11.17 6.79 -1.23
C VAL A 34 11.08 6.05 -2.56
N LYS A 35 10.43 4.90 -2.54
CA LYS A 35 10.12 4.11 -3.75
C LYS A 35 8.61 3.98 -3.91
N TYR A 36 8.20 3.80 -5.14
CA TYR A 36 6.81 3.60 -5.52
C TYR A 36 6.64 2.25 -6.21
N TYR A 37 5.57 1.54 -5.89
CA TYR A 37 5.15 0.34 -6.60
C TYR A 37 3.63 0.30 -6.77
N SER A 38 3.18 0.04 -7.99
CA SER A 38 1.76 -0.18 -8.30
C SER A 38 1.50 -1.65 -8.57
N LEU A 39 0.45 -2.20 -7.97
CA LEU A 39 0.01 -3.56 -8.30
C LEU A 39 -0.52 -3.70 -9.73
N GLU A 40 -0.70 -2.60 -10.47
CA GLU A 40 -0.94 -2.62 -11.92
C GLU A 40 0.24 -3.25 -12.70
N GLU A 41 1.44 -3.20 -12.12
CA GLU A 41 2.68 -3.74 -12.71
C GLU A 41 2.89 -5.24 -12.44
N LEU A 42 1.99 -5.87 -11.68
CA LEU A 42 2.07 -7.31 -11.42
C LEU A 42 1.95 -8.11 -12.73
N PRO A 43 2.71 -9.21 -12.85
CA PRO A 43 2.63 -10.05 -14.03
C PRO A 43 1.22 -10.61 -14.22
N ALA A 44 0.73 -10.60 -15.47
CA ALA A 44 -0.63 -11.04 -15.80
C ALA A 44 -0.88 -12.53 -15.50
N LEU A 45 0.16 -13.35 -15.54
CA LEU A 45 0.12 -14.78 -15.22
C LEU A 45 0.89 -15.04 -13.92
N PHE A 46 0.24 -14.73 -12.84
CA PHE A 46 0.64 -15.11 -11.52
C PHE A 46 0.11 -16.53 -11.28
N ASN A 47 0.97 -17.53 -11.39
CA ASN A 47 0.53 -18.92 -11.17
C ASN A 47 0.19 -19.12 -9.71
N LEU A 48 -1.11 -19.08 -9.41
CA LEU A 48 -1.63 -19.16 -8.05
C LEU A 48 -1.29 -20.51 -7.37
N ALA A 49 -1.18 -21.58 -8.13
CA ALA A 49 -0.90 -22.90 -7.55
C ALA A 49 0.55 -23.02 -7.08
N GLU A 50 1.48 -22.42 -7.81
CA GLU A 50 2.92 -22.49 -7.52
C GLU A 50 3.41 -21.37 -6.60
N MET A 51 2.61 -20.35 -6.35
CA MET A 51 3.03 -19.21 -5.53
C MET A 51 3.37 -19.59 -4.07
N TYR A 52 2.94 -20.75 -3.59
CA TYR A 52 3.21 -21.24 -2.25
C TYR A 52 4.51 -22.03 -2.13
N GLU A 53 5.26 -22.20 -3.23
CA GLU A 53 6.56 -22.89 -3.24
C GLU A 53 7.68 -21.86 -3.47
N ALA A 54 8.60 -21.76 -2.49
CA ALA A 54 9.64 -20.72 -2.50
C ALA A 54 10.54 -20.77 -3.75
N GLU A 55 10.83 -21.98 -4.23
CA GLU A 55 11.69 -22.24 -5.41
C GLU A 55 10.96 -21.94 -6.72
N LYS A 56 9.62 -21.90 -6.70
CA LYS A 56 8.77 -21.60 -7.86
C LYS A 56 8.21 -20.17 -7.86
N GLN A 57 8.64 -19.34 -6.91
CA GLN A 57 8.20 -17.95 -6.89
C GLN A 57 8.50 -17.27 -8.24
N HIS A 58 7.49 -16.64 -8.83
CA HIS A 58 7.61 -15.97 -10.12
C HIS A 58 8.79 -14.99 -10.13
N PRO A 59 9.67 -14.98 -11.18
CA PRO A 59 10.88 -14.15 -11.19
C PRO A 59 10.65 -12.65 -10.97
N GLN A 60 9.54 -12.11 -11.49
CA GLN A 60 9.18 -10.71 -11.26
C GLN A 60 8.77 -10.44 -9.80
N ILE A 61 8.10 -11.40 -9.13
CA ILE A 61 7.78 -11.30 -7.70
C ILE A 61 9.07 -11.33 -6.88
N SER A 62 10.00 -12.24 -7.19
CA SER A 62 11.31 -12.28 -6.54
C SER A 62 12.10 -10.99 -6.73
N LYS A 63 12.04 -10.41 -7.94
CA LYS A 63 12.71 -9.14 -8.27
C LYS A 63 12.16 -7.98 -7.44
N ILE A 64 10.83 -7.79 -7.41
CA ILE A 64 10.23 -6.72 -6.62
C ILE A 64 10.43 -6.94 -5.12
N GLN A 65 10.35 -8.19 -4.65
CA GLN A 65 10.64 -8.54 -3.26
C GLN A 65 12.04 -8.11 -2.84
N ASN A 66 13.06 -8.50 -3.62
CA ASN A 66 14.44 -8.19 -3.31
C ASN A 66 14.78 -6.69 -3.43
N ASN A 67 14.18 -5.98 -4.39
CA ASN A 67 14.56 -4.61 -4.72
C ASN A 67 13.69 -3.55 -4.01
N LEU A 68 12.48 -3.90 -3.56
CA LEU A 68 11.55 -2.95 -2.97
C LEU A 68 11.11 -3.35 -1.56
N PHE A 69 10.56 -4.56 -1.40
CA PHE A 69 9.94 -4.96 -0.13
C PHE A 69 10.98 -5.25 0.96
N ILE A 70 12.02 -6.02 0.66
CA ILE A 70 13.07 -6.35 1.63
C ILE A 70 13.84 -5.12 2.11
N PRO A 71 14.36 -4.24 1.23
CA PRO A 71 15.15 -3.09 1.67
C PRO A 71 14.35 -1.95 2.30
N SER A 72 13.01 -1.98 2.24
CA SER A 72 12.18 -0.95 2.86
C SER A 72 11.96 -1.22 4.36
N ASP A 73 12.11 -0.20 5.20
CA ASP A 73 11.86 -0.27 6.65
C ASP A 73 10.41 0.06 7.00
N SER A 74 9.77 0.81 6.13
CA SER A 74 8.39 1.25 6.32
C SER A 74 7.63 1.31 5.00
N TRP A 75 6.30 1.11 5.07
CA TRP A 75 5.41 1.15 3.92
C TRP A 75 4.26 2.14 4.15
N ILE A 76 3.74 2.70 3.06
CA ILE A 76 2.40 3.28 3.04
C ILE A 76 1.59 2.54 1.98
N ILE A 77 0.51 1.91 2.40
CA ILE A 77 -0.39 1.16 1.53
C ILE A 77 -1.64 1.99 1.27
N ILE A 78 -1.87 2.34 0.02
CA ILE A 78 -3.09 3.00 -0.42
C ILE A 78 -4.01 1.94 -1.03
N SER A 79 -5.15 1.67 -0.38
CA SER A 79 -6.04 0.57 -0.73
C SER A 79 -7.44 1.05 -1.07
N PRO A 80 -8.00 0.70 -2.25
CA PRO A 80 -9.42 0.93 -2.50
C PRO A 80 -10.28 -0.08 -1.73
N GLU A 81 -11.59 0.22 -1.63
CA GLU A 81 -12.59 -0.69 -1.09
C GLU A 81 -13.17 -1.57 -2.20
N TYR A 82 -13.01 -2.89 -2.06
CA TYR A 82 -13.68 -3.88 -2.90
C TYR A 82 -14.51 -4.80 -2.01
N ASN A 83 -15.84 -4.76 -2.20
CA ASN A 83 -16.79 -5.58 -1.43
C ASN A 83 -16.61 -5.47 0.10
N GLY A 84 -16.40 -4.25 0.60
CA GLY A 84 -16.23 -4.00 2.04
C GLY A 84 -14.87 -4.41 2.62
N SER A 85 -13.87 -4.66 1.76
CA SER A 85 -12.52 -5.07 2.17
C SER A 85 -11.46 -4.45 1.25
N PHE A 86 -10.21 -4.83 1.45
CA PHE A 86 -9.12 -4.52 0.52
C PHE A 86 -9.13 -5.48 -0.69
N PRO A 87 -8.49 -5.12 -1.82
CA PRO A 87 -8.49 -5.95 -3.03
C PRO A 87 -7.84 -7.32 -2.83
N GLY A 88 -8.43 -8.36 -3.43
CA GLY A 88 -7.88 -9.72 -3.40
C GLY A 88 -6.46 -9.80 -3.97
N ILE A 89 -6.14 -8.99 -4.99
CA ILE A 89 -4.78 -8.94 -5.56
C ILE A 89 -3.73 -8.49 -4.53
N LEU A 90 -4.08 -7.60 -3.60
CA LEU A 90 -3.18 -7.18 -2.53
C LEU A 90 -2.91 -8.34 -1.56
N LYS A 91 -3.96 -9.13 -1.23
CA LYS A 91 -3.80 -10.34 -0.41
C LYS A 91 -2.91 -11.37 -1.11
N LEU A 92 -3.18 -11.68 -2.37
CA LEU A 92 -2.39 -12.60 -3.18
C LEU A 92 -0.92 -12.17 -3.30
N THR A 93 -0.67 -10.88 -3.46
CA THR A 93 0.69 -10.34 -3.48
C THR A 93 1.43 -10.63 -2.18
N PHE A 94 0.80 -10.39 -1.03
CA PHE A 94 1.42 -10.65 0.26
C PHE A 94 1.60 -12.14 0.53
N ASP A 95 0.65 -12.99 0.10
CA ASP A 95 0.80 -14.43 0.18
C ASP A 95 2.01 -14.91 -0.62
N ALA A 96 2.16 -14.46 -1.87
CA ALA A 96 3.32 -14.78 -2.69
C ALA A 96 4.65 -14.28 -2.12
N LEU A 97 4.66 -13.08 -1.51
CA LEU A 97 5.84 -12.53 -0.87
C LEU A 97 6.20 -13.23 0.44
N SER A 98 5.23 -13.93 1.07
CA SER A 98 5.44 -14.59 2.37
C SER A 98 6.11 -15.96 2.28
N VAL A 99 6.10 -16.61 1.12
CA VAL A 99 6.64 -17.97 0.95
C VAL A 99 8.16 -18.01 0.94
N ARG A 100 8.81 -16.88 0.60
CA ARG A 100 10.27 -16.74 0.57
C ARG A 100 10.68 -15.51 1.39
N LYS A 101 11.70 -15.65 2.23
CA LYS A 101 12.25 -14.52 3.01
C LYS A 101 11.19 -13.74 3.80
N LEU A 102 10.25 -14.46 4.43
CA LEU A 102 9.13 -13.88 5.18
C LEU A 102 9.60 -12.82 6.19
N SER A 103 10.57 -13.16 7.03
CA SER A 103 11.05 -12.26 8.08
C SER A 103 11.72 -11.01 7.53
N GLU A 104 12.53 -11.15 6.49
CA GLU A 104 13.20 -10.01 5.84
C GLU A 104 12.20 -9.09 5.14
N THR A 105 11.09 -9.68 4.62
CA THR A 105 10.07 -8.94 3.89
C THR A 105 9.14 -8.15 4.81
N PHE A 106 8.73 -8.74 5.95
CA PHE A 106 7.64 -8.18 6.75
C PHE A 106 8.02 -7.82 8.19
N HIS A 107 8.83 -8.67 8.87
CA HIS A 107 8.96 -8.54 10.33
C HIS A 107 9.53 -7.20 10.75
N HIS A 108 8.91 -6.62 11.80
CA HIS A 108 9.31 -5.38 12.46
C HIS A 108 9.25 -4.11 11.60
N LYS A 109 8.68 -4.19 10.39
CA LYS A 109 8.48 -3.01 9.55
C LYS A 109 7.28 -2.21 10.02
N LYS A 110 7.34 -0.89 9.82
CA LYS A 110 6.27 0.06 10.14
C LYS A 110 5.39 0.29 8.91
N VAL A 111 4.05 0.41 9.08
CA VAL A 111 3.15 0.60 7.94
C VAL A 111 2.03 1.58 8.23
N GLY A 112 1.84 2.55 7.34
CA GLY A 112 0.70 3.44 7.28
C GLY A 112 -0.37 2.95 6.31
N LEU A 113 -1.64 3.18 6.61
CA LEU A 113 -2.77 2.76 5.79
C LEU A 113 -3.61 3.97 5.36
N ILE A 114 -3.87 4.07 4.06
CA ILE A 114 -4.78 5.06 3.46
C ILE A 114 -5.84 4.30 2.68
N GLY A 115 -7.10 4.47 3.06
CA GLY A 115 -8.24 3.89 2.37
C GLY A 115 -8.83 4.86 1.35
N VAL A 116 -9.30 4.36 0.20
CA VAL A 116 -9.95 5.17 -0.84
C VAL A 116 -11.24 4.49 -1.26
N SER A 117 -12.38 5.17 -1.14
CA SER A 117 -13.64 4.64 -1.67
C SER A 117 -14.61 5.75 -2.10
N ASP A 118 -15.53 5.41 -3.02
CA ASP A 118 -16.64 6.29 -3.38
C ASP A 118 -17.71 6.35 -2.26
N GLY A 119 -17.72 5.36 -1.37
CA GLY A 119 -18.60 5.30 -0.21
C GLY A 119 -18.14 6.20 0.94
N ARG A 120 -19.02 6.35 1.95
CA ARG A 120 -18.77 7.23 3.11
C ARG A 120 -17.66 6.72 4.04
N ALA A 121 -17.41 5.42 4.05
CA ALA A 121 -16.48 4.81 5.00
C ALA A 121 -15.00 4.90 4.58
N GLY A 122 -14.69 5.34 3.34
CA GLY A 122 -13.29 5.50 2.90
C GLY A 122 -12.44 4.24 3.06
N ASN A 123 -13.03 3.05 2.93
CA ASN A 123 -12.38 1.75 3.12
C ASN A 123 -11.91 1.46 4.55
N ILE A 124 -12.56 2.00 5.59
CA ILE A 124 -12.15 1.74 6.98
C ILE A 124 -12.16 0.24 7.32
N ARG A 125 -13.17 -0.53 6.85
CA ARG A 125 -13.24 -1.98 7.08
C ARG A 125 -12.07 -2.73 6.42
N GLY A 126 -11.75 -2.37 5.17
CA GLY A 126 -10.60 -2.97 4.47
C GLY A 126 -9.28 -2.66 5.16
N MET A 127 -9.12 -1.46 5.72
CA MET A 127 -7.94 -1.11 6.51
C MET A 127 -7.88 -1.89 7.84
N ASP A 128 -9.03 -2.22 8.46
CA ASP A 128 -9.07 -3.07 9.66
C ASP A 128 -8.66 -4.52 9.33
N HIS A 129 -9.15 -5.06 8.22
CA HIS A 129 -8.71 -6.38 7.74
C HIS A 129 -7.23 -6.41 7.40
N LEU A 130 -6.70 -5.36 6.73
CA LEU A 130 -5.27 -5.21 6.47
C LEU A 130 -4.47 -5.14 7.77
N THR A 131 -4.95 -4.39 8.77
CA THR A 131 -4.30 -4.28 10.07
C THR A 131 -4.13 -5.64 10.74
N ALA A 132 -5.19 -6.46 10.76
CA ALA A 132 -5.13 -7.80 11.34
C ALA A 132 -4.10 -8.69 10.62
N MET A 133 -4.09 -8.66 9.29
CA MET A 133 -3.15 -9.44 8.49
C MET A 133 -1.71 -8.97 8.66
N LEU A 134 -1.47 -7.66 8.64
CA LEU A 134 -0.11 -7.09 8.77
C LEU A 134 0.46 -7.33 10.17
N ASN A 135 -0.36 -7.27 11.20
CA ASN A 135 0.04 -7.63 12.57
C ASN A 135 0.39 -9.12 12.68
N TYR A 136 -0.36 -10.03 12.01
CA TYR A 136 0.01 -11.45 11.92
C TYR A 136 1.39 -11.62 11.26
N LEU A 137 1.70 -10.81 10.25
CA LEU A 137 3.02 -10.77 9.59
C LEU A 137 4.10 -10.02 10.42
N LYS A 138 3.81 -9.71 11.69
CA LYS A 138 4.71 -9.01 12.64
C LYS A 138 5.14 -7.62 12.19
N MET A 139 4.28 -6.93 11.46
CA MET A 139 4.43 -5.50 11.14
C MET A 139 3.77 -4.65 12.22
N THR A 140 4.22 -3.40 12.38
CA THR A 140 3.60 -2.42 13.26
C THR A 140 2.77 -1.43 12.44
N VAL A 141 1.45 -1.49 12.59
CA VAL A 141 0.53 -0.60 11.86
C VAL A 141 0.40 0.73 12.61
N TYR A 142 0.55 1.84 11.87
CA TYR A 142 0.31 3.18 12.39
C TYR A 142 -1.16 3.30 12.84
N HIS A 143 -1.35 3.76 14.06
CA HIS A 143 -2.68 3.79 14.70
C HIS A 143 -3.69 4.71 13.99
N ASN A 144 -3.20 5.80 13.38
CA ASN A 144 -4.03 6.74 12.62
C ASN A 144 -4.19 6.23 11.18
N LYS A 145 -5.31 5.57 10.87
CA LYS A 145 -5.65 5.12 9.52
C LYS A 145 -6.44 6.23 8.82
N LEU A 146 -6.06 6.60 7.59
CA LEU A 146 -6.69 7.70 6.87
C LEU A 146 -7.73 7.20 5.86
N PRO A 147 -9.05 7.34 6.11
CA PRO A 147 -10.08 7.05 5.12
C PRO A 147 -10.32 8.26 4.20
N ILE A 148 -10.21 8.07 2.88
CA ILE A 148 -10.64 9.02 1.86
C ILE A 148 -11.98 8.53 1.31
N SER A 149 -13.06 9.14 1.80
CA SER A 149 -14.42 8.86 1.36
C SER A 149 -14.82 9.74 0.16
N SER A 150 -15.92 9.37 -0.51
CA SER A 150 -16.47 10.16 -1.63
C SER A 150 -15.44 10.47 -2.72
N ALA A 151 -14.60 9.49 -3.05
CA ALA A 151 -13.46 9.67 -3.96
C ALA A 151 -13.87 10.24 -5.34
N LYS A 152 -15.12 10.05 -5.78
CA LYS A 152 -15.64 10.67 -7.02
C LYS A 152 -15.63 12.19 -6.99
N THR A 153 -15.87 12.79 -5.83
CA THR A 153 -15.89 14.25 -5.65
C THR A 153 -14.56 14.80 -5.18
N MET A 154 -13.79 13.99 -4.45
CA MET A 154 -12.50 14.40 -3.90
C MET A 154 -11.34 14.29 -4.91
N ILE A 155 -11.56 13.58 -6.01
CA ILE A 155 -10.60 13.40 -7.10
C ILE A 155 -11.28 13.75 -8.41
N ASP A 156 -10.96 14.92 -8.96
CA ASP A 156 -11.50 15.41 -10.22
C ASP A 156 -10.42 15.43 -11.30
N HIS A 157 -10.72 14.88 -12.49
CA HIS A 157 -9.77 14.81 -13.62
C HIS A 157 -8.33 14.44 -13.24
N SER A 158 -8.17 13.42 -12.38
CA SER A 158 -6.88 12.96 -11.85
C SER A 158 -6.15 13.97 -10.94
N GLN A 159 -6.87 14.94 -10.39
CA GLN A 159 -6.35 15.91 -9.43
C GLN A 159 -7.08 15.79 -8.08
N LEU A 160 -6.32 15.88 -7.01
CA LEU A 160 -6.88 15.91 -5.65
C LEU A 160 -7.42 17.32 -5.33
N GLN A 161 -8.62 17.38 -4.76
CA GLN A 161 -9.18 18.63 -4.24
C GLN A 161 -8.38 19.13 -3.02
N THR A 162 -8.27 20.44 -2.86
CA THR A 162 -7.48 21.07 -1.80
C THR A 162 -7.76 20.54 -0.38
N PRO A 163 -9.00 20.29 0.06
CA PRO A 163 -9.21 19.69 1.39
C PRO A 163 -8.57 18.32 1.54
N THR A 164 -8.57 17.51 0.47
CA THR A 164 -7.97 16.17 0.49
C THR A 164 -6.45 16.23 0.52
N THR A 165 -5.82 17.15 -0.22
CA THR A 165 -4.36 17.32 -0.19
C THR A 165 -3.89 17.71 1.20
N LYS A 166 -4.58 18.64 1.86
CA LYS A 166 -4.21 19.07 3.21
C LYS A 166 -4.29 17.92 4.23
N ILE A 167 -5.37 17.14 4.21
CA ILE A 167 -5.53 16.00 5.11
C ILE A 167 -4.41 14.96 4.88
N LEU A 168 -4.03 14.72 3.61
CA LEU A 168 -2.92 13.84 3.26
C LEU A 168 -1.58 14.39 3.79
N GLU A 169 -1.31 15.68 3.62
CA GLU A 169 -0.08 16.33 4.11
C GLU A 169 0.03 16.23 5.63
N ASP A 170 -1.05 16.53 6.35
CA ASP A 170 -1.10 16.41 7.81
C ASP A 170 -0.82 14.96 8.26
N TYR A 171 -1.50 13.98 7.65
CA TYR A 171 -1.27 12.55 7.91
C TYR A 171 0.18 12.12 7.65
N LEU A 172 0.75 12.52 6.52
CA LEU A 172 2.12 12.17 6.13
C LEU A 172 3.17 12.80 7.06
N THR A 173 2.91 14.02 7.51
CA THR A 173 3.76 14.72 8.49
C THR A 173 3.78 13.95 9.82
N GLU A 174 2.62 13.57 10.33
CA GLU A 174 2.50 12.77 11.55
C GLU A 174 3.14 11.37 11.38
N PHE A 175 2.91 10.73 10.23
CA PHE A 175 3.51 9.42 9.93
C PHE A 175 5.04 9.48 9.93
N ILE A 176 5.66 10.46 9.26
CA ILE A 176 7.13 10.64 9.28
C ILE A 176 7.63 10.85 10.72
N HIS A 177 6.90 11.61 11.54
CA HIS A 177 7.26 11.82 12.94
C HIS A 177 7.21 10.50 13.74
N TRP A 178 6.18 9.68 13.52
CA TRP A 178 6.05 8.37 14.16
C TRP A 178 7.12 7.35 13.72
N LEU A 179 7.71 7.51 12.54
CA LEU A 179 8.79 6.65 12.07
C LEU A 179 10.10 6.82 12.87
N LYS A 180 10.31 8.00 13.46
CA LYS A 180 11.48 8.30 14.31
C LYS A 180 11.38 7.57 15.65
#